data_dd15ed3623aa45e82ef28f67557d6ed4
#
_entry.id   dd15ed3623aa45e82ef28f67557d6ed4
#
_cell.length_a   1.000
_cell.length_b   1.000
_cell.length_c   1.000
_cell.angle_alpha   90.00
_cell.angle_beta   90.00
_cell.angle_gamma   90.00
#
_symmetry.space_group_name_H-M   'P 1'
#
loop_
_entity.id
_entity.type
_entity.pdbx_description
1 polymer ?
#
loop_
_entity_poly.entity_id
_entity_poly.type
_entity_poly.pdbx_seq_one_letter_code
_entity_poly.pdbx_strand_id
1 'polypeptide(L)'
;MDRVVHLCAVLPDRSESAMTLSPAHKKRLPLIVAVVAALALVIGGVVWWQGKQRWEATDNAFVAADTTGVSPQIDGYVVEVLVADNQRVAPGQILIRLDDADARADLAEAEANLAAVIAAVGNVDARAVQEQAMIASRAAGVAQARAQADLAAQQVDRYGRLAEQGWVSQQRIQTERAGARTAQASVAEAEAALVAEQRTAGVLGSSRSQSLAAVDVARAQVEQARIALDRTVIRAPVGGVVGARGVRVGQYVRPGGQILSIVPLGDAYVVANFKETQLDRLRLGQTVEIRADAFPGERLVGHIDSFAPATGSEFALIPVENATGNFTRITQRVPVRIRVDRAGAAALRPGLSVGVKVDLKSRGGLNFAEAATGPVVAAVAAPGVAVR
;
A
#
# COMPACT_ATOMS: atom_id res chain seq x y z
N MET A 1 -63.54 72.67 27.51
CA MET A 1 -64.54 71.97 28.35
C MET A 1 -63.71 71.03 29.23
N ASP A 2 -63.31 71.57 30.40
CA ASP A 2 -63.92 71.27 31.75
C ASP A 2 -63.59 69.91 32.23
N ARG A 3 -62.97 69.66 33.33
CA ARG A 3 -62.86 70.14 34.74
C ARG A 3 -61.73 69.34 35.40
N VAL A 4 -60.76 70.00 35.99
CA VAL A 4 -60.54 70.31 37.37
C VAL A 4 -61.22 69.35 38.40
N VAL A 5 -60.40 68.59 39.17
CA VAL A 5 -60.60 68.44 40.62
C VAL A 5 -59.28 68.10 41.29
N HIS A 6 -58.87 68.88 42.24
CA HIS A 6 -57.86 68.75 43.25
C HIS A 6 -58.15 67.58 44.19
N LEU A 7 -57.13 66.84 44.59
CA LEU A 7 -57.15 66.28 45.99
C LEU A 7 -55.71 66.30 46.58
N CYS A 8 -55.52 67.15 47.55
CA CYS A 8 -54.42 67.10 48.50
C CYS A 8 -54.47 65.87 49.38
N ALA A 9 -53.36 65.20 49.53
CA ALA A 9 -53.13 64.36 50.74
C ALA A 9 -51.64 64.31 51.04
N VAL A 10 -51.19 65.04 51.99
CA VAL A 10 -50.40 64.72 53.21
C VAL A 10 -49.22 63.78 53.04
N LEU A 11 -48.02 64.39 53.09
CA LEU A 11 -46.77 63.78 53.33
C LEU A 11 -46.66 63.33 54.85
N PRO A 12 -46.10 62.17 55.15
CA PRO A 12 -45.39 61.96 56.38
C PRO A 12 -43.89 62.11 56.14
N ASP A 13 -43.32 62.99 56.87
CA ASP A 13 -41.92 63.23 57.21
C ASP A 13 -41.25 61.91 57.59
N ARG A 14 -40.21 61.47 56.81
CA ARG A 14 -39.28 60.41 57.24
C ARG A 14 -37.89 61.01 57.30
N SER A 15 -37.55 61.31 58.55
CA SER A 15 -36.23 61.66 59.07
C SER A 15 -35.12 60.91 58.33
N GLU A 16 -34.24 61.63 57.67
CA GLU A 16 -32.92 61.19 57.24
C GLU A 16 -32.10 60.78 58.45
N SER A 17 -31.93 59.50 58.65
CA SER A 17 -30.86 58.98 59.53
C SER A 17 -29.54 59.10 58.77
N ALA A 18 -28.93 60.24 58.85
CA ALA A 18 -27.54 60.47 58.51
C ALA A 18 -26.68 59.61 59.41
N MET A 19 -26.18 58.48 58.88
CA MET A 19 -25.20 57.62 59.52
C MET A 19 -23.87 58.38 59.61
N THR A 20 -23.65 59.12 60.67
CA THR A 20 -22.41 59.85 60.96
C THR A 20 -21.33 58.84 61.21
N LEU A 21 -20.49 58.53 60.23
CA LEU A 21 -19.26 57.81 60.34
C LEU A 21 -18.29 58.57 61.26
N SER A 22 -17.86 57.93 62.33
CA SER A 22 -16.91 58.43 63.31
C SER A 22 -15.62 58.95 62.66
N PRO A 23 -15.03 60.10 63.07
CA PRO A 23 -13.88 60.74 62.43
C PRO A 23 -12.60 59.86 62.37
N ALA A 24 -12.53 58.79 63.13
CA ALA A 24 -11.42 57.84 63.11
C ALA A 24 -11.39 56.96 61.86
N HIS A 25 -12.56 56.72 61.19
CA HIS A 25 -12.64 55.94 59.94
C HIS A 25 -12.33 56.75 58.71
N LYS A 26 -12.51 58.05 58.69
CA LYS A 26 -12.20 58.91 57.52
C LYS A 26 -10.71 59.00 57.18
N LYS A 27 -9.81 58.80 58.16
CA LYS A 27 -8.36 58.79 57.92
C LYS A 27 -7.81 57.43 57.48
N ARG A 28 -8.54 56.31 57.69
CA ARG A 28 -8.12 54.98 57.28
C ARG A 28 -8.75 54.52 55.95
N LEU A 29 -9.82 55.18 55.53
CA LEU A 29 -10.52 54.86 54.26
C LEU A 29 -9.61 54.94 53.03
N PRO A 30 -8.80 56.02 52.82
CA PRO A 30 -7.90 56.08 51.69
C PRO A 30 -6.79 55.00 51.73
N LEU A 31 -6.36 54.63 52.95
CA LEU A 31 -5.35 53.56 53.09
C LEU A 31 -5.94 52.20 52.77
N ILE A 32 -7.17 51.90 53.16
CA ILE A 32 -7.89 50.65 52.84
C ILE A 32 -8.13 50.58 51.32
N VAL A 33 -8.58 51.65 50.68
CA VAL A 33 -8.78 51.73 49.22
C VAL A 33 -7.45 51.52 48.48
N ALA A 34 -6.36 52.12 48.96
CA ALA A 34 -5.05 51.96 48.34
C ALA A 34 -4.54 50.47 48.46
N VAL A 35 -4.77 49.82 49.62
CA VAL A 35 -4.42 48.40 49.82
C VAL A 35 -5.27 47.50 48.93
N VAL A 36 -6.57 47.71 48.83
CA VAL A 36 -7.47 46.97 47.92
C VAL A 36 -7.09 47.15 46.47
N ALA A 37 -6.78 48.40 46.03
CA ALA A 37 -6.32 48.68 44.68
C ALA A 37 -4.96 48.00 44.38
N ALA A 38 -4.01 48.01 45.33
CA ALA A 38 -2.74 47.33 45.18
C ALA A 38 -2.91 45.79 45.11
N LEU A 39 -3.82 45.23 45.91
CA LEU A 39 -4.15 43.81 45.86
C LEU A 39 -4.82 43.42 44.53
N ALA A 40 -5.72 44.26 44.02
CA ALA A 40 -6.37 44.04 42.73
C ALA A 40 -5.37 44.10 41.55
N LEU A 41 -4.39 45.00 41.60
CA LEU A 41 -3.30 45.08 40.62
C LEU A 41 -2.36 43.85 40.73
N VAL A 42 -2.04 43.37 41.91
CA VAL A 42 -1.24 42.17 42.08
C VAL A 42 -2.00 40.96 41.57
N ILE A 43 -3.26 40.77 41.95
CA ILE A 43 -4.11 39.66 41.45
C ILE A 43 -4.28 39.75 39.92
N GLY A 44 -4.57 40.95 39.40
CA GLY A 44 -4.66 41.13 37.93
C GLY A 44 -3.34 40.83 37.25
N GLY A 45 -2.22 41.28 37.78
CA GLY A 45 -0.87 40.94 37.29
C GLY A 45 -0.56 39.45 37.31
N VAL A 46 -0.91 38.76 38.40
CA VAL A 46 -0.72 37.30 38.54
C VAL A 46 -1.61 36.53 37.53
N VAL A 47 -2.88 36.91 37.39
CA VAL A 47 -3.80 36.28 36.45
C VAL A 47 -3.33 36.51 35.01
N TRP A 48 -2.91 37.74 34.67
CA TRP A 48 -2.34 38.05 33.37
C TRP A 48 -1.05 37.27 33.09
N TRP A 49 -0.15 37.18 34.07
CA TRP A 49 1.09 36.43 33.94
C TRP A 49 0.86 34.92 33.80
N GLN A 50 -0.07 34.32 34.58
CA GLN A 50 -0.48 32.93 34.46
C GLN A 50 -1.17 32.65 33.11
N GLY A 51 -1.93 33.60 32.58
CA GLY A 51 -2.53 33.52 31.25
C GLY A 51 -1.49 33.47 30.12
N LYS A 52 -0.40 34.24 30.28
CA LYS A 52 0.69 34.28 29.30
C LYS A 52 1.56 33.01 29.35
N GLN A 53 1.62 32.31 30.50
CA GLN A 53 2.35 31.05 30.64
C GLN A 53 1.59 29.82 30.12
N ARG A 54 0.31 29.98 29.73
CA ARG A 54 -0.52 28.88 29.24
C ARG A 54 -0.20 28.49 27.80
N TRP A 55 0.33 29.40 27.03
CA TRP A 55 0.48 29.23 25.59
C TRP A 55 1.94 29.35 25.17
N GLU A 56 2.43 28.36 24.43
CA GLU A 56 3.66 28.50 23.66
C GLU A 56 3.30 28.76 22.20
N ALA A 57 3.92 29.76 21.60
CA ALA A 57 3.60 30.18 20.23
C ALA A 57 4.85 30.23 19.35
N THR A 58 4.67 29.93 18.10
CA THR A 58 5.65 30.16 17.05
C THR A 58 4.97 30.60 15.77
N ASP A 59 5.55 31.63 15.12
CA ASP A 59 5.14 32.10 13.81
C ASP A 59 5.99 31.47 12.69
N ASN A 60 7.02 30.66 13.07
CA ASN A 60 7.83 29.93 12.14
C ASN A 60 7.23 28.53 11.96
N ALA A 61 6.10 28.45 11.26
CA ALA A 61 5.44 27.21 10.93
C ALA A 61 4.85 27.28 9.52
N PHE A 62 4.79 26.15 8.86
CA PHE A 62 4.25 26.03 7.51
C PHE A 62 3.50 24.72 7.34
N VAL A 63 2.57 24.72 6.41
CA VAL A 63 1.81 23.55 6.02
C VAL A 63 2.69 22.68 5.12
N ALA A 64 2.75 21.39 5.40
CA ALA A 64 3.40 20.37 4.56
C ALA A 64 2.40 19.27 4.20
N ALA A 65 2.68 18.55 3.14
CA ALA A 65 2.03 17.30 2.79
C ALA A 65 3.03 16.41 2.08
N ASP A 66 2.87 15.10 2.25
CA ASP A 66 3.74 14.12 1.60
C ASP A 66 3.33 13.99 0.12
N THR A 67 4.02 14.73 -0.75
CA THR A 67 3.76 14.74 -2.19
C THR A 67 4.21 13.45 -2.83
N THR A 68 3.35 12.82 -3.63
CA THR A 68 3.67 11.61 -4.38
C THR A 68 4.07 11.96 -5.80
N GLY A 69 5.34 11.70 -6.15
CA GLY A 69 5.80 11.79 -7.53
C GLY A 69 5.30 10.60 -8.34
N VAL A 70 4.72 10.86 -9.50
CA VAL A 70 4.31 9.83 -10.45
C VAL A 70 5.33 9.76 -11.56
N SER A 71 5.86 8.56 -11.81
CA SER A 71 6.81 8.26 -12.88
C SER A 71 6.32 7.08 -13.71
N PRO A 72 6.61 7.03 -15.03
CA PRO A 72 6.30 5.88 -15.86
C PRO A 72 7.17 4.68 -15.46
N GLN A 73 6.66 3.48 -15.64
CA GLN A 73 7.40 2.22 -15.42
C GLN A 73 8.06 1.70 -16.71
N ILE A 74 7.55 2.16 -17.87
CA ILE A 74 8.08 1.87 -19.20
C ILE A 74 8.37 3.19 -19.93
N ASP A 75 9.17 3.13 -20.94
CA ASP A 75 9.42 4.25 -21.84
C ASP A 75 8.38 4.27 -22.98
N GLY A 76 8.23 5.44 -23.59
CA GLY A 76 7.30 5.62 -24.70
C GLY A 76 6.94 7.08 -24.95
N TYR A 77 6.20 7.30 -26.04
CA TYR A 77 5.64 8.62 -26.34
C TYR A 77 4.31 8.81 -25.65
N VAL A 78 4.08 10.02 -25.14
CA VAL A 78 2.80 10.41 -24.55
C VAL A 78 1.78 10.69 -25.65
N VAL A 79 0.73 9.89 -25.73
CA VAL A 79 -0.37 10.06 -26.71
C VAL A 79 -1.42 11.02 -26.14
N GLU A 80 -1.75 10.88 -24.88
CA GLU A 80 -2.83 11.64 -24.25
C GLU A 80 -2.51 11.98 -22.79
N VAL A 81 -2.85 13.21 -22.40
CA VAL A 81 -2.80 13.67 -21.00
C VAL A 81 -4.22 14.03 -20.59
N LEU A 82 -4.82 13.24 -19.71
CA LEU A 82 -6.23 13.29 -19.32
C LEU A 82 -6.51 14.19 -18.12
N VAL A 83 -5.46 14.81 -17.56
CA VAL A 83 -5.58 15.67 -16.37
C VAL A 83 -4.94 17.02 -16.59
N ALA A 84 -5.54 18.04 -15.98
CA ALA A 84 -5.02 19.41 -15.96
C ALA A 84 -4.28 19.70 -14.64
N ASP A 85 -3.46 20.76 -14.65
CA ASP A 85 -2.84 21.27 -13.43
C ASP A 85 -3.93 21.70 -12.44
N ASN A 86 -3.73 21.45 -11.16
CA ASN A 86 -4.66 21.72 -10.05
C ASN A 86 -5.98 20.92 -10.09
N GLN A 87 -6.11 19.92 -10.96
CA GLN A 87 -7.27 19.04 -11.01
C GLN A 87 -7.26 18.04 -9.86
N ARG A 88 -8.43 17.80 -9.25
CA ARG A 88 -8.61 16.71 -8.28
C ARG A 88 -8.67 15.36 -9.00
N VAL A 89 -7.94 14.38 -8.45
CA VAL A 89 -7.90 13.01 -8.97
C VAL A 89 -8.19 12.00 -7.85
N ALA A 90 -8.89 10.93 -8.22
CA ALA A 90 -9.14 9.79 -7.34
C ALA A 90 -8.02 8.74 -7.49
N PRO A 91 -7.81 7.87 -6.47
CA PRO A 91 -6.89 6.73 -6.61
C PRO A 91 -7.31 5.84 -7.77
N GLY A 92 -6.36 5.38 -8.59
CA GLY A 92 -6.61 4.56 -9.77
C GLY A 92 -7.09 5.31 -11.01
N GLN A 93 -7.40 6.61 -10.92
CA GLN A 93 -7.79 7.42 -12.07
C GLN A 93 -6.66 7.48 -13.11
N ILE A 94 -7.02 7.35 -14.38
CA ILE A 94 -6.07 7.46 -15.50
C ILE A 94 -5.61 8.91 -15.62
N LEU A 95 -4.30 9.10 -15.66
CA LEU A 95 -3.65 10.40 -15.76
C LEU A 95 -3.10 10.65 -17.16
N ILE A 96 -2.40 9.65 -17.70
CA ILE A 96 -1.66 9.74 -18.96
C ILE A 96 -1.75 8.40 -19.68
N ARG A 97 -1.78 8.45 -21.02
CA ARG A 97 -1.64 7.30 -21.88
C ARG A 97 -0.38 7.43 -22.71
N LEU A 98 0.44 6.40 -22.67
CA LEU A 98 1.56 6.23 -23.58
C LEU A 98 1.09 5.54 -24.86
N ASP A 99 1.92 5.59 -25.90
CA ASP A 99 1.72 4.78 -27.10
C ASP A 99 1.77 3.29 -26.73
N ASP A 100 0.71 2.57 -27.06
CA ASP A 100 0.53 1.16 -26.71
C ASP A 100 0.61 0.22 -27.93
N ALA A 101 0.97 0.75 -29.09
CA ALA A 101 1.00 -0.01 -30.34
C ALA A 101 1.96 -1.21 -30.25
N ASP A 102 3.17 -0.98 -29.77
CA ASP A 102 4.18 -2.02 -29.63
C ASP A 102 3.77 -3.04 -28.55
N ALA A 103 3.29 -2.58 -27.39
CA ALA A 103 2.85 -3.46 -26.31
C ALA A 103 1.64 -4.33 -26.71
N ARG A 104 0.74 -3.82 -27.57
CA ARG A 104 -0.37 -4.61 -28.13
C ARG A 104 0.14 -5.65 -29.13
N ALA A 105 1.13 -5.30 -29.94
CA ALA A 105 1.73 -6.24 -30.89
C ALA A 105 2.43 -7.38 -30.14
N ASP A 106 3.20 -7.06 -29.09
CA ASP A 106 3.87 -8.04 -28.24
C ASP A 106 2.87 -8.98 -27.55
N LEU A 107 1.75 -8.44 -27.07
CA LEU A 107 0.70 -9.26 -26.46
C LEU A 107 0.08 -10.20 -27.51
N ALA A 108 -0.23 -9.71 -28.71
CA ALA A 108 -0.79 -10.53 -29.78
C ALA A 108 0.18 -11.64 -30.23
N GLU A 109 1.49 -11.35 -30.28
CA GLU A 109 2.52 -12.35 -30.57
C GLU A 109 2.59 -13.42 -29.47
N ALA A 110 2.59 -13.02 -28.20
CA ALA A 110 2.61 -13.95 -27.07
C ALA A 110 1.36 -14.84 -27.03
N GLU A 111 0.17 -14.29 -27.32
CA GLU A 111 -1.09 -15.06 -27.42
C GLU A 111 -1.07 -16.04 -28.59
N ALA A 112 -0.54 -15.66 -29.73
CA ALA A 112 -0.38 -16.54 -30.89
C ALA A 112 0.60 -17.69 -30.59
N ASN A 113 1.72 -17.40 -29.91
CA ASN A 113 2.66 -18.41 -29.47
C ASN A 113 2.02 -19.41 -28.48
N LEU A 114 1.26 -18.91 -27.50
CA LEU A 114 0.52 -19.76 -26.56
C LEU A 114 -0.45 -20.69 -27.32
N ALA A 115 -1.20 -20.18 -28.31
CA ALA A 115 -2.09 -20.99 -29.11
C ALA A 115 -1.35 -22.10 -29.88
N ALA A 116 -0.17 -21.78 -30.46
CA ALA A 116 0.67 -22.76 -31.15
C ALA A 116 1.17 -23.87 -30.22
N VAL A 117 1.62 -23.53 -29.00
CA VAL A 117 2.10 -24.50 -28.02
C VAL A 117 0.95 -25.37 -27.49
N ILE A 118 -0.25 -24.82 -27.29
CA ILE A 118 -1.46 -25.60 -26.94
C ILE A 118 -1.80 -26.60 -28.03
N ALA A 119 -1.73 -26.18 -29.30
CA ALA A 119 -1.95 -27.10 -30.43
C ALA A 119 -0.90 -28.22 -30.47
N ALA A 120 0.34 -27.96 -30.09
CA ALA A 120 1.38 -28.99 -29.96
C ALA A 120 1.04 -30.04 -28.89
N VAL A 121 0.46 -29.67 -27.77
CA VAL A 121 -0.07 -30.62 -26.76
C VAL A 121 -1.14 -31.51 -27.39
N GLY A 122 -2.09 -30.94 -28.14
CA GLY A 122 -3.13 -31.70 -28.85
C GLY A 122 -2.55 -32.74 -29.82
N ASN A 123 -1.46 -32.41 -30.52
CA ASN A 123 -0.76 -33.37 -31.37
C ASN A 123 -0.16 -34.54 -30.58
N VAL A 124 0.43 -34.30 -29.41
CA VAL A 124 0.95 -35.34 -28.54
C VAL A 124 -0.18 -36.23 -27.99
N ASP A 125 -1.30 -35.62 -27.59
CA ASP A 125 -2.48 -36.34 -27.11
C ASP A 125 -3.09 -37.24 -28.22
N ALA A 126 -3.17 -36.74 -29.45
CA ALA A 126 -3.63 -37.55 -30.60
C ALA A 126 -2.71 -38.74 -30.83
N ARG A 127 -1.36 -38.57 -30.77
CA ARG A 127 -0.40 -39.65 -30.88
C ARG A 127 -0.56 -40.66 -29.73
N ALA A 128 -0.80 -40.20 -28.48
CA ALA A 128 -1.02 -41.10 -27.36
C ALA A 128 -2.28 -41.97 -27.53
N VAL A 129 -3.34 -41.44 -28.11
CA VAL A 129 -4.55 -42.22 -28.47
C VAL A 129 -4.23 -43.28 -29.53
N GLN A 130 -3.47 -42.91 -30.57
CA GLN A 130 -3.00 -43.88 -31.59
C GLN A 130 -2.18 -44.98 -30.96
N GLU A 131 -1.24 -44.65 -30.08
CA GLU A 131 -0.38 -45.62 -29.41
C GLU A 131 -1.18 -46.60 -28.52
N GLN A 132 -2.20 -46.13 -27.82
CA GLN A 132 -3.11 -47.00 -27.08
C GLN A 132 -3.80 -48.05 -28.00
N ALA A 133 -4.18 -47.70 -29.19
CA ALA A 133 -4.76 -48.64 -30.17
C ALA A 133 -3.69 -49.67 -30.62
N MET A 134 -2.43 -49.23 -30.79
CA MET A 134 -1.32 -50.16 -31.13
C MET A 134 -1.04 -51.12 -29.98
N ILE A 135 -1.01 -50.66 -28.75
CA ILE A 135 -0.87 -51.53 -27.55
C ILE A 135 -2.02 -52.56 -27.49
N ALA A 136 -3.25 -52.18 -27.73
CA ALA A 136 -4.40 -53.07 -27.76
C ALA A 136 -4.24 -54.15 -28.85
N SER A 137 -3.77 -53.78 -30.06
CA SER A 137 -3.46 -54.70 -31.17
C SER A 137 -2.37 -55.68 -30.79
N ARG A 138 -1.24 -55.22 -30.16
CA ARG A 138 -0.16 -56.10 -29.67
C ARG A 138 -0.64 -57.06 -28.58
N ALA A 139 -1.47 -56.55 -27.67
CA ALA A 139 -2.06 -57.42 -26.61
C ALA A 139 -2.92 -58.54 -27.18
N ALA A 140 -3.70 -58.28 -28.23
CA ALA A 140 -4.46 -59.29 -28.98
C ALA A 140 -3.51 -60.31 -29.64
N GLY A 141 -2.40 -59.83 -30.20
CA GLY A 141 -1.35 -60.71 -30.74
C GLY A 141 -0.73 -61.67 -29.70
N VAL A 142 -0.46 -61.16 -28.49
CA VAL A 142 -0.02 -62.01 -27.35
C VAL A 142 -1.08 -63.04 -27.01
N ALA A 143 -2.36 -62.67 -26.95
CA ALA A 143 -3.45 -63.61 -26.66
C ALA A 143 -3.53 -64.72 -27.73
N GLN A 144 -3.38 -64.37 -29.02
CA GLN A 144 -3.33 -65.35 -30.11
C GLN A 144 -2.13 -66.30 -30.00
N ALA A 145 -0.92 -65.79 -29.73
CA ALA A 145 0.28 -66.59 -29.56
C ALA A 145 0.16 -67.54 -28.37
N ARG A 146 -0.42 -67.10 -27.25
CA ARG A 146 -0.69 -67.95 -26.09
C ARG A 146 -1.67 -69.09 -26.39
N ALA A 147 -2.76 -68.81 -27.09
CA ALA A 147 -3.72 -69.84 -27.52
C ALA A 147 -3.06 -70.90 -28.41
N GLN A 148 -2.15 -70.50 -29.30
CA GLN A 148 -1.37 -71.46 -30.11
C GLN A 148 -0.38 -72.29 -29.28
N ALA A 149 0.28 -71.68 -28.32
CA ALA A 149 1.19 -72.39 -27.41
C ALA A 149 0.43 -73.40 -26.52
N ASP A 150 -0.76 -73.01 -26.00
CA ASP A 150 -1.61 -73.93 -25.24
C ASP A 150 -2.08 -75.12 -26.07
N LEU A 151 -2.49 -74.89 -27.33
CA LEU A 151 -2.86 -75.98 -28.23
C LEU A 151 -1.66 -76.93 -28.45
N ALA A 152 -0.46 -76.37 -28.76
CA ALA A 152 0.73 -77.12 -28.96
C ALA A 152 1.15 -77.95 -27.68
N ALA A 153 1.01 -77.39 -26.50
CA ALA A 153 1.23 -78.09 -25.23
C ALA A 153 0.25 -79.26 -25.04
N GLN A 154 -1.04 -79.06 -25.31
CA GLN A 154 -2.05 -80.12 -25.27
C GLN A 154 -1.74 -81.28 -26.27
N GLN A 155 -1.19 -80.90 -27.43
CA GLN A 155 -0.78 -81.88 -28.42
C GLN A 155 0.43 -82.74 -27.89
N VAL A 156 1.43 -82.06 -27.31
CA VAL A 156 2.57 -82.79 -26.67
C VAL A 156 2.09 -83.75 -25.61
N ASP A 157 1.19 -83.29 -24.73
CA ASP A 157 0.63 -84.13 -23.67
C ASP A 157 -0.15 -85.34 -24.23
N ARG A 158 -0.94 -85.13 -25.22
CA ARG A 158 -1.72 -86.14 -25.91
C ARG A 158 -0.80 -87.17 -26.59
N TYR A 159 0.13 -86.70 -27.44
CA TYR A 159 1.09 -87.59 -28.13
C TYR A 159 2.11 -88.25 -27.18
N GLY A 160 2.44 -87.61 -26.06
CA GLY A 160 3.25 -88.20 -25.00
C GLY A 160 2.61 -89.40 -24.42
N ARG A 161 1.35 -89.38 -24.01
CA ARG A 161 0.58 -90.51 -23.51
C ARG A 161 0.42 -91.62 -24.54
N LEU A 162 0.22 -91.32 -25.82
CA LEU A 162 0.12 -92.28 -26.91
C LEU A 162 1.48 -92.98 -27.19
N ALA A 163 2.61 -92.26 -27.05
CA ALA A 163 3.94 -92.82 -27.18
C ALA A 163 4.28 -93.76 -26.07
N GLU A 164 3.88 -93.48 -24.83
CA GLU A 164 4.05 -94.42 -23.68
C GLU A 164 3.31 -95.75 -23.90
N GLN A 165 2.17 -95.69 -24.62
CA GLN A 165 1.40 -96.86 -24.99
C GLN A 165 1.90 -97.59 -26.29
N GLY A 166 2.96 -97.03 -26.92
CA GLY A 166 3.53 -97.60 -28.14
C GLY A 166 2.73 -97.29 -29.45
N TRP A 167 1.71 -96.36 -29.41
CA TRP A 167 0.85 -96.14 -30.56
C TRP A 167 1.40 -95.08 -31.55
N VAL A 168 2.48 -94.34 -31.20
CA VAL A 168 3.15 -93.35 -32.04
C VAL A 168 4.68 -93.49 -31.95
N SER A 169 5.38 -93.06 -33.02
CA SER A 169 6.83 -93.11 -33.12
C SER A 169 7.50 -91.98 -32.26
N GLN A 170 8.75 -92.30 -31.80
CA GLN A 170 9.60 -91.33 -31.09
C GLN A 170 9.83 -90.02 -31.94
N GLN A 171 9.93 -90.15 -33.23
CA GLN A 171 10.07 -89.02 -34.13
C GLN A 171 8.85 -88.10 -34.06
N ARG A 172 7.62 -88.64 -33.98
CA ARG A 172 6.40 -87.84 -33.88
C ARG A 172 6.38 -87.02 -32.60
N ILE A 173 6.68 -87.58 -31.46
CA ILE A 173 6.70 -86.82 -30.22
C ILE A 173 7.81 -85.78 -30.21
N GLN A 174 8.98 -86.06 -30.81
CA GLN A 174 10.02 -85.00 -30.98
C GLN A 174 9.58 -83.86 -31.86
N THR A 175 8.81 -84.11 -32.94
CA THR A 175 8.25 -83.09 -33.80
C THR A 175 7.26 -82.19 -33.02
N GLU A 176 6.33 -82.81 -32.23
CA GLU A 176 5.36 -82.04 -31.44
C GLU A 176 6.06 -81.20 -30.31
N ARG A 177 7.10 -81.77 -29.66
CA ARG A 177 7.92 -81.04 -28.70
C ARG A 177 8.67 -79.87 -29.33
N ALA A 178 9.17 -80.06 -30.58
CA ALA A 178 9.79 -78.94 -31.30
C ALA A 178 8.76 -77.80 -31.66
N GLY A 179 7.57 -78.26 -32.10
CA GLY A 179 6.44 -77.34 -32.38
C GLY A 179 6.02 -76.54 -31.15
N ALA A 180 5.93 -77.22 -29.98
CA ALA A 180 5.61 -76.52 -28.74
C ALA A 180 6.69 -75.50 -28.30
N ARG A 181 7.96 -75.82 -28.49
CA ARG A 181 9.06 -74.89 -28.24
C ARG A 181 8.97 -73.64 -29.19
N THR A 182 8.65 -73.84 -30.45
CA THR A 182 8.49 -72.81 -31.41
C THR A 182 7.31 -71.91 -31.02
N ALA A 183 6.14 -72.45 -30.67
CA ALA A 183 4.98 -71.72 -30.21
C ALA A 183 5.29 -70.93 -28.92
N GLN A 184 6.05 -71.49 -27.99
CA GLN A 184 6.49 -70.79 -26.77
C GLN A 184 7.41 -69.60 -27.11
N ALA A 185 8.33 -69.80 -28.07
CA ALA A 185 9.18 -68.71 -28.54
C ALA A 185 8.36 -67.54 -29.19
N SER A 186 7.30 -67.89 -29.95
CA SER A 186 6.38 -66.88 -30.52
C SER A 186 5.62 -66.10 -29.44
N VAL A 187 5.27 -66.72 -28.30
CA VAL A 187 4.71 -66.00 -27.14
C VAL A 187 5.70 -64.96 -26.60
N ALA A 188 6.96 -65.41 -26.38
CA ALA A 188 7.99 -64.50 -25.85
C ALA A 188 8.27 -63.32 -26.82
N GLU A 189 8.27 -63.56 -28.12
CA GLU A 189 8.38 -62.51 -29.14
C GLU A 189 7.21 -61.51 -29.09
N ALA A 190 5.97 -62.03 -29.04
CA ALA A 190 4.78 -61.18 -28.96
C ALA A 190 4.74 -60.33 -27.65
N GLU A 191 5.15 -60.96 -26.55
CA GLU A 191 5.25 -60.24 -25.25
C GLU A 191 6.35 -59.14 -25.28
N ALA A 192 7.50 -59.42 -25.88
CA ALA A 192 8.55 -58.43 -26.07
C ALA A 192 8.10 -57.25 -26.92
N ALA A 193 7.33 -57.55 -28.02
CA ALA A 193 6.75 -56.52 -28.85
C ALA A 193 5.72 -55.65 -28.09
N LEU A 194 4.87 -56.26 -27.26
CA LEU A 194 3.94 -55.51 -26.40
C LEU A 194 4.67 -54.61 -25.41
N VAL A 195 5.72 -55.10 -24.75
CA VAL A 195 6.52 -54.29 -23.83
C VAL A 195 7.22 -53.14 -24.53
N ALA A 196 7.68 -53.33 -25.77
CA ALA A 196 8.28 -52.24 -26.57
C ALA A 196 7.27 -51.11 -26.83
N GLU A 197 6.03 -51.45 -27.23
CA GLU A 197 4.97 -50.48 -27.44
C GLU A 197 4.57 -49.76 -26.18
N GLN A 198 4.46 -50.45 -25.03
CA GLN A 198 4.21 -49.84 -23.73
C GLN A 198 5.30 -48.83 -23.32
N ARG A 199 6.56 -49.10 -23.63
CA ARG A 199 7.66 -48.14 -23.39
C ARG A 199 7.54 -46.89 -24.26
N THR A 200 7.11 -47.05 -25.50
CA THR A 200 6.84 -45.93 -26.42
C THR A 200 5.74 -45.04 -25.86
N ALA A 201 4.67 -45.63 -25.29
CA ALA A 201 3.63 -44.83 -24.60
C ALA A 201 4.20 -44.05 -23.39
N GLY A 202 5.14 -44.64 -22.64
CA GLY A 202 5.85 -43.94 -21.55
C GLY A 202 6.65 -42.73 -22.03
N VAL A 203 7.31 -42.85 -23.19
CA VAL A 203 8.03 -41.72 -23.82
C VAL A 203 7.05 -40.61 -24.25
N LEU A 204 5.89 -40.97 -24.80
CA LEU A 204 4.85 -40.00 -25.16
C LEU A 204 4.31 -39.30 -23.90
N GLY A 205 4.16 -40.01 -22.77
CA GLY A 205 3.79 -39.41 -21.47
C GLY A 205 4.79 -38.36 -21.01
N SER A 206 6.09 -38.62 -21.13
CA SER A 206 7.14 -37.64 -20.83
C SER A 206 7.11 -36.44 -21.79
N SER A 207 6.91 -36.69 -23.08
CA SER A 207 6.78 -35.64 -24.10
C SER A 207 5.56 -34.76 -23.85
N ARG A 208 4.44 -35.35 -23.39
CA ARG A 208 3.25 -34.58 -22.98
C ARG A 208 3.55 -33.67 -21.78
N SER A 209 4.23 -34.19 -20.75
CA SER A 209 4.62 -33.38 -19.60
C SER A 209 5.53 -32.20 -19.99
N GLN A 210 6.48 -32.44 -20.91
CA GLN A 210 7.33 -31.39 -21.45
C GLN A 210 6.52 -30.34 -22.23
N SER A 211 5.56 -30.76 -23.05
CA SER A 211 4.69 -29.83 -23.80
C SER A 211 3.79 -29.02 -22.87
N LEU A 212 3.29 -29.61 -21.76
CA LEU A 212 2.52 -28.88 -20.76
C LEU A 212 3.37 -27.82 -20.04
N ALA A 213 4.61 -28.14 -19.69
CA ALA A 213 5.54 -27.16 -19.13
C ALA A 213 5.82 -26.01 -20.09
N ALA A 214 5.89 -26.29 -21.40
CA ALA A 214 6.00 -25.24 -22.44
C ALA A 214 4.76 -24.33 -22.48
N VAL A 215 3.55 -24.88 -22.27
CA VAL A 215 2.31 -24.09 -22.16
C VAL A 215 2.39 -23.12 -20.98
N ASP A 216 2.90 -23.57 -19.82
CA ASP A 216 3.02 -22.70 -18.65
C ASP A 216 4.02 -21.58 -18.87
N VAL A 217 5.13 -21.84 -19.57
CA VAL A 217 6.09 -20.81 -20.00
C VAL A 217 5.43 -19.80 -20.93
N ALA A 218 4.67 -20.26 -21.94
CA ALA A 218 3.99 -19.38 -22.88
C ALA A 218 2.90 -18.54 -22.18
N ARG A 219 2.18 -19.10 -21.19
CA ARG A 219 1.23 -18.34 -20.36
C ARG A 219 1.91 -17.22 -19.58
N ALA A 220 3.08 -17.50 -18.99
CA ALA A 220 3.84 -16.48 -18.28
C ALA A 220 4.29 -15.35 -19.21
N GLN A 221 4.62 -15.66 -20.48
CA GLN A 221 4.95 -14.65 -21.49
C GLN A 221 3.74 -13.78 -21.85
N VAL A 222 2.54 -14.36 -21.99
CA VAL A 222 1.30 -13.59 -22.20
C VAL A 222 1.04 -12.66 -21.03
N GLU A 223 1.21 -13.14 -19.78
CA GLU A 223 1.00 -12.29 -18.61
C GLU A 223 2.04 -11.16 -18.53
N GLN A 224 3.28 -11.42 -18.88
CA GLN A 224 4.32 -10.39 -18.97
C GLN A 224 3.97 -9.31 -20.00
N ALA A 225 3.53 -9.70 -21.20
CA ALA A 225 3.10 -8.76 -22.23
C ALA A 225 1.86 -7.96 -21.81
N ARG A 226 0.92 -8.58 -21.09
CA ARG A 226 -0.26 -7.93 -20.53
C ARG A 226 0.11 -6.87 -19.49
N ILE A 227 1.05 -7.19 -18.59
CA ILE A 227 1.58 -6.23 -17.63
C ILE A 227 2.28 -5.06 -18.33
N ALA A 228 3.04 -5.32 -19.39
CA ALA A 228 3.67 -4.26 -20.20
C ALA A 228 2.61 -3.34 -20.82
N LEU A 229 1.54 -3.89 -21.36
CA LEU A 229 0.41 -3.13 -21.91
C LEU A 229 -0.30 -2.31 -20.80
N ASP A 230 -0.57 -2.88 -19.62
CA ASP A 230 -1.19 -2.13 -18.53
C ASP A 230 -0.32 -0.94 -18.07
N ARG A 231 0.99 -1.07 -18.11
CA ARG A 231 1.95 -0.01 -17.79
C ARG A 231 1.96 1.16 -18.78
N THR A 232 1.38 1.02 -19.97
CA THR A 232 1.18 2.14 -20.90
C THR A 232 0.15 3.13 -20.37
N VAL A 233 -0.72 2.70 -19.43
CA VAL A 233 -1.75 3.54 -18.82
C VAL A 233 -1.29 3.94 -17.42
N ILE A 234 -0.85 5.19 -17.27
CA ILE A 234 -0.35 5.72 -15.99
C ILE A 234 -1.54 6.18 -15.16
N ARG A 235 -1.66 5.61 -13.95
CA ARG A 235 -2.76 5.87 -13.02
C ARG A 235 -2.27 6.58 -11.77
N ALA A 236 -3.19 7.27 -11.08
CA ALA A 236 -2.92 7.90 -9.79
C ALA A 236 -2.72 6.85 -8.69
N PRO A 237 -1.55 6.78 -8.02
CA PRO A 237 -1.34 5.86 -6.90
C PRO A 237 -2.12 6.27 -5.65
N VAL A 238 -2.38 7.56 -5.48
CA VAL A 238 -3.11 8.15 -4.34
C VAL A 238 -4.10 9.19 -4.84
N GLY A 239 -5.14 9.45 -4.05
CA GLY A 239 -6.07 10.56 -4.31
C GLY A 239 -5.47 11.88 -3.87
N GLY A 240 -5.72 12.94 -4.63
CA GLY A 240 -5.20 14.26 -4.30
C GLY A 240 -5.47 15.30 -5.37
N VAL A 241 -4.64 16.31 -5.42
CA VAL A 241 -4.65 17.36 -6.45
C VAL A 241 -3.35 17.26 -7.24
N VAL A 242 -3.47 17.29 -8.57
CA VAL A 242 -2.32 17.33 -9.47
C VAL A 242 -1.54 18.62 -9.23
N GLY A 243 -0.28 18.48 -8.88
CA GLY A 243 0.67 19.60 -8.74
C GLY A 243 1.33 19.95 -10.07
N ALA A 244 2.66 20.05 -10.06
CA ALA A 244 3.42 20.36 -11.27
C ALA A 244 3.34 19.21 -12.28
N ARG A 245 2.84 19.51 -13.48
CA ARG A 245 2.83 18.61 -14.62
C ARG A 245 4.02 18.92 -15.52
N GLY A 246 5.01 18.02 -15.52
CA GLY A 246 6.24 18.15 -16.35
C GLY A 246 6.15 17.54 -17.72
N VAL A 247 4.97 17.02 -18.14
CA VAL A 247 4.81 16.24 -19.37
C VAL A 247 3.78 16.84 -20.33
N ARG A 248 4.02 16.68 -21.63
CA ARG A 248 3.13 17.14 -22.72
C ARG A 248 2.89 16.02 -23.72
N VAL A 249 1.78 16.10 -24.45
CA VAL A 249 1.47 15.20 -25.56
C VAL A 249 2.60 15.27 -26.61
N GLY A 250 3.01 14.12 -27.13
CA GLY A 250 4.13 13.97 -28.07
C GLY A 250 5.52 13.90 -27.41
N GLN A 251 5.62 14.07 -26.10
CA GLN A 251 6.90 13.97 -25.38
C GLN A 251 7.27 12.51 -25.12
N TYR A 252 8.55 12.18 -25.30
CA TYR A 252 9.10 10.88 -24.93
C TYR A 252 9.44 10.87 -23.44
N VAL A 253 8.95 9.88 -22.71
CA VAL A 253 9.20 9.67 -21.27
C VAL A 253 10.00 8.40 -21.04
N ARG A 254 10.74 8.37 -19.92
CA ARG A 254 11.59 7.24 -19.53
C ARG A 254 11.26 6.79 -18.13
N PRO A 255 11.45 5.50 -17.79
CA PRO A 255 11.26 4.98 -16.46
C PRO A 255 12.03 5.79 -15.40
N GLY A 256 11.40 6.04 -14.25
CA GLY A 256 11.99 6.78 -13.14
C GLY A 256 11.99 8.32 -13.28
N GLY A 257 11.71 8.87 -14.46
CA GLY A 257 11.53 10.31 -14.64
C GLY A 257 10.19 10.76 -14.05
N GLN A 258 10.18 11.72 -13.11
CA GLN A 258 8.94 12.27 -12.58
C GLN A 258 8.20 13.06 -13.66
N ILE A 259 6.94 12.66 -13.96
CA ILE A 259 6.10 13.30 -14.97
C ILE A 259 5.06 14.24 -14.39
N LEU A 260 4.59 13.97 -13.17
CA LEU A 260 3.72 14.85 -12.40
C LEU A 260 3.80 14.53 -10.91
N SER A 261 3.28 15.41 -10.07
CA SER A 261 3.14 15.16 -8.63
C SER A 261 1.68 15.21 -8.21
N ILE A 262 1.32 14.39 -7.23
CA ILE A 262 -0.01 14.41 -6.59
C ILE A 262 0.17 14.82 -5.14
N VAL A 263 -0.60 15.81 -4.73
CA VAL A 263 -0.60 16.34 -3.37
C VAL A 263 -1.88 15.85 -2.66
N PRO A 264 -1.77 14.95 -1.66
CA PRO A 264 -2.92 14.49 -0.89
C PRO A 264 -3.32 15.57 0.14
N LEU A 265 -4.27 16.42 -0.21
CA LEU A 265 -4.69 17.54 0.66
C LEU A 265 -5.37 17.06 1.95
N GLY A 266 -5.92 15.85 1.99
CA GLY A 266 -6.57 15.30 3.18
C GLY A 266 -5.63 14.97 4.33
N ASP A 267 -4.34 14.79 4.03
CA ASP A 267 -3.31 14.37 4.98
C ASP A 267 -2.27 15.47 5.23
N ALA A 268 -2.67 16.75 4.99
CA ALA A 268 -1.82 17.89 5.27
C ALA A 268 -1.56 18.03 6.77
N TYR A 269 -0.32 18.33 7.11
CA TYR A 269 0.13 18.57 8.48
C TYR A 269 0.90 19.88 8.58
N VAL A 270 1.09 20.38 9.79
CA VAL A 270 1.88 21.57 10.04
C VAL A 270 3.23 21.20 10.63
N VAL A 271 4.28 21.76 10.08
CA VAL A 271 5.63 21.72 10.63
C VAL A 271 5.88 23.04 11.32
N ALA A 272 5.96 23.02 12.65
CA ALA A 272 6.18 24.20 13.49
C ALA A 272 7.58 24.14 14.10
N ASN A 273 8.39 25.17 13.85
CA ASN A 273 9.75 25.24 14.35
C ASN A 273 9.78 25.98 15.68
N PHE A 274 9.88 25.25 16.80
CA PHE A 274 10.00 25.79 18.14
C PHE A 274 11.46 25.99 18.51
N LYS A 275 11.73 27.01 19.33
CA LYS A 275 13.05 27.22 19.93
C LYS A 275 13.38 26.09 20.91
N GLU A 276 14.64 25.69 21.02
CA GLU A 276 15.13 24.69 21.98
C GLU A 276 14.60 24.95 23.40
N THR A 277 14.57 26.22 23.83
CA THR A 277 14.08 26.65 25.15
C THR A 277 12.59 26.45 25.38
N GLN A 278 11.80 26.18 24.35
CA GLN A 278 10.34 25.98 24.43
C GLN A 278 9.98 24.49 24.50
N LEU A 279 10.90 23.60 24.09
CA LEU A 279 10.61 22.16 23.95
C LEU A 279 10.34 21.43 25.27
N ASP A 280 10.95 21.86 26.36
CA ASP A 280 10.76 21.26 27.69
C ASP A 280 9.28 21.23 28.10
N ARG A 281 8.50 22.21 27.65
CA ARG A 281 7.09 22.38 27.98
C ARG A 281 6.13 21.66 27.02
N LEU A 282 6.62 21.22 25.86
CA LEU A 282 5.81 20.58 24.84
C LEU A 282 5.70 19.07 25.10
N ARG A 283 4.52 18.52 24.88
CA ARG A 283 4.22 17.10 25.02
C ARG A 283 3.43 16.58 23.83
N LEU A 284 3.65 15.31 23.47
CA LEU A 284 2.88 14.65 22.44
C LEU A 284 1.38 14.67 22.77
N GLY A 285 0.54 14.89 21.75
CA GLY A 285 -0.91 14.91 21.90
C GLY A 285 -1.50 16.21 22.44
N GLN A 286 -0.69 17.20 22.83
CA GLN A 286 -1.21 18.51 23.25
C GLN A 286 -2.02 19.16 22.12
N THR A 287 -3.09 19.87 22.53
CA THR A 287 -3.94 20.62 21.59
C THR A 287 -3.24 21.88 21.11
N VAL A 288 -3.35 22.11 19.82
CA VAL A 288 -2.70 23.21 19.11
C VAL A 288 -3.74 24.01 18.35
N GLU A 289 -3.78 25.31 18.57
CA GLU A 289 -4.52 26.26 17.73
C GLU A 289 -3.63 26.70 16.58
N ILE A 290 -4.12 26.54 15.37
CA ILE A 290 -3.43 26.88 14.13
C ILE A 290 -4.20 27.99 13.44
N ARG A 291 -3.50 29.04 13.02
CA ARG A 291 -4.05 30.16 12.24
C ARG A 291 -3.28 30.27 10.94
N ALA A 292 -3.97 30.05 9.84
CA ALA A 292 -3.37 30.24 8.53
C ALA A 292 -3.49 31.73 8.12
N ASP A 293 -2.41 32.30 7.64
CA ASP A 293 -2.38 33.70 7.19
C ASP A 293 -3.32 33.91 5.99
N ALA A 294 -3.54 32.86 5.19
CA ALA A 294 -4.48 32.88 4.07
C ALA A 294 -5.96 32.94 4.50
N PHE A 295 -6.29 32.51 5.75
CA PHE A 295 -7.65 32.44 6.27
C PHE A 295 -7.73 33.02 7.69
N PRO A 296 -7.58 34.35 7.87
CA PRO A 296 -7.41 34.97 9.19
C PRO A 296 -8.62 34.81 10.13
N GLY A 297 -9.79 34.45 9.60
CA GLY A 297 -11.03 34.23 10.37
C GLY A 297 -11.19 32.78 10.90
N GLU A 298 -10.43 31.84 10.41
CA GLU A 298 -10.57 30.44 10.77
C GLU A 298 -9.51 30.02 11.79
N ARG A 299 -9.96 29.35 12.86
CA ARG A 299 -9.10 28.72 13.85
C ARG A 299 -9.17 27.22 13.62
N LEU A 300 -8.06 26.64 13.22
CA LEU A 300 -7.94 25.21 13.06
C LEU A 300 -7.38 24.61 14.33
N VAL A 301 -7.83 23.40 14.65
CA VAL A 301 -7.35 22.64 15.78
C VAL A 301 -6.53 21.47 15.27
N GLY A 302 -5.45 21.19 15.98
CA GLY A 302 -4.58 20.06 15.71
C GLY A 302 -3.95 19.55 17.00
N HIS A 303 -3.12 18.52 16.89
CA HIS A 303 -2.42 17.90 17.99
C HIS A 303 -0.96 17.67 17.64
N ILE A 304 -0.08 17.82 18.64
CA ILE A 304 1.34 17.47 18.48
C ILE A 304 1.43 15.96 18.18
N ASP A 305 1.95 15.62 17.00
CA ASP A 305 2.11 14.25 16.51
C ASP A 305 3.48 13.68 16.85
N SER A 306 4.54 14.44 16.53
CA SER A 306 5.91 14.00 16.78
C SER A 306 6.88 15.17 16.84
N PHE A 307 8.04 14.91 17.44
CA PHE A 307 9.20 15.80 17.45
C PHE A 307 10.23 15.30 16.44
N ALA A 308 10.86 16.22 15.71
CA ALA A 308 11.97 15.84 14.84
C ALA A 308 13.17 15.36 15.69
N PRO A 309 13.92 14.36 15.23
CA PRO A 309 15.05 13.79 15.98
C PRO A 309 16.27 14.72 16.03
N ALA A 310 16.33 15.74 15.18
CA ALA A 310 17.41 16.72 15.14
C ALA A 310 16.90 18.11 14.74
N THR A 311 17.77 19.12 14.90
CA THR A 311 17.47 20.50 14.52
C THR A 311 17.43 20.67 13.01
N GLY A 312 16.74 21.71 12.51
CA GLY A 312 16.66 21.96 11.08
C GLY A 312 18.00 22.25 10.42
N SER A 313 19.01 22.69 11.16
CA SER A 313 20.38 22.92 10.66
C SER A 313 21.13 21.62 10.35
N GLU A 314 20.85 20.53 11.08
CA GLU A 314 21.50 19.23 10.85
C GLU A 314 21.04 18.56 9.54
N PHE A 315 19.77 18.77 9.18
CA PHE A 315 19.22 18.23 7.93
C PHE A 315 19.33 19.18 6.73
N ALA A 316 20.03 20.32 6.90
CA ALA A 316 20.23 21.24 5.80
C ALA A 316 21.27 20.68 4.81
N LEU A 317 20.99 20.75 3.50
CA LEU A 317 21.89 20.35 2.42
C LEU A 317 23.24 21.08 2.47
N ILE A 318 23.28 22.27 3.04
CA ILE A 318 24.49 23.08 3.24
C ILE A 318 24.51 23.45 4.73
N PRO A 319 25.30 22.76 5.56
CA PRO A 319 25.45 23.13 6.97
C PRO A 319 26.05 24.54 7.08
N VAL A 320 25.44 25.40 7.89
CA VAL A 320 26.00 26.72 8.16
C VAL A 320 27.10 26.56 9.19
N GLU A 321 28.32 26.28 8.71
CA GLU A 321 29.51 26.34 9.58
C GLU A 321 29.90 27.80 9.79
N ASN A 322 30.14 28.19 11.05
CA ASN A 322 30.64 29.52 11.40
C ASN A 322 32.13 29.62 11.02
N ALA A 323 32.40 30.02 9.79
CA ALA A 323 33.74 30.14 9.23
C ALA A 323 34.62 31.25 9.91
N THR A 324 34.06 32.01 10.84
CA THR A 324 34.76 33.20 11.40
C THR A 324 35.30 33.02 12.82
N GLY A 325 35.31 31.80 13.39
CA GLY A 325 35.92 31.55 14.72
C GLY A 325 35.23 32.21 15.95
N ASN A 326 34.20 33.00 15.73
CA ASN A 326 33.42 33.61 16.81
C ASN A 326 32.25 32.68 17.17
N PHE A 327 32.29 32.10 18.36
CA PHE A 327 31.25 31.20 18.90
C PHE A 327 30.06 32.03 19.36
N THR A 328 29.21 32.48 18.45
CA THR A 328 27.91 33.06 18.77
C THR A 328 26.87 31.97 18.99
N ARG A 329 26.30 31.88 20.18
CA ARG A 329 25.22 30.93 20.50
C ARG A 329 23.98 31.30 19.72
N ILE A 330 23.73 30.60 18.60
CA ILE A 330 22.52 30.76 17.79
C ILE A 330 21.45 29.83 18.39
N THR A 331 20.29 30.37 18.72
CA THR A 331 19.16 29.55 19.21
C THR A 331 18.71 28.59 18.13
N GLN A 332 18.92 27.32 18.34
CA GLN A 332 18.47 26.25 17.43
C GLN A 332 16.95 26.11 17.48
N ARG A 333 16.38 25.67 16.35
CA ARG A 333 14.95 25.37 16.25
C ARG A 333 14.78 23.90 15.91
N VAL A 334 13.82 23.25 16.59
CA VAL A 334 13.46 21.86 16.36
C VAL A 334 12.09 21.83 15.70
N PRO A 335 11.94 21.15 14.55
CA PRO A 335 10.66 20.93 13.90
C PRO A 335 9.76 20.04 14.75
N VAL A 336 8.52 20.46 14.92
CA VAL A 336 7.45 19.70 15.58
C VAL A 336 6.36 19.46 14.57
N ARG A 337 6.02 18.21 14.32
CA ARG A 337 4.92 17.82 13.45
C ARG A 337 3.60 17.90 14.19
N ILE A 338 2.64 18.61 13.63
CA ILE A 338 1.32 18.81 14.19
C ILE A 338 0.31 18.26 13.19
N ARG A 339 -0.46 17.28 13.62
CA ARG A 339 -1.57 16.73 12.84
C ARG A 339 -2.76 17.66 12.97
N VAL A 340 -3.31 18.08 11.83
CA VAL A 340 -4.50 18.92 11.76
C VAL A 340 -5.74 18.03 11.74
N ASP A 341 -6.79 18.41 12.44
CA ASP A 341 -8.05 17.69 12.42
C ASP A 341 -8.68 17.74 11.01
N ARG A 342 -9.29 16.62 10.58
CA ARG A 342 -9.73 16.40 9.18
C ARG A 342 -10.62 17.53 8.63
N ALA A 343 -11.44 18.16 9.48
CA ALA A 343 -12.31 19.26 9.06
C ALA A 343 -11.54 20.49 8.57
N GLY A 344 -10.33 20.73 9.10
CA GLY A 344 -9.49 21.86 8.74
C GLY A 344 -8.43 21.54 7.69
N ALA A 345 -8.00 20.28 7.59
CA ALA A 345 -6.92 19.89 6.68
C ALA A 345 -7.24 20.13 5.20
N ALA A 346 -8.50 19.99 4.80
CA ALA A 346 -8.93 20.15 3.40
C ALA A 346 -8.78 21.57 2.84
N ALA A 347 -8.74 22.58 3.70
CA ALA A 347 -8.54 23.99 3.32
C ALA A 347 -7.05 24.36 3.21
N LEU A 348 -6.18 23.61 3.86
CA LEU A 348 -4.76 23.89 3.91
C LEU A 348 -4.05 23.44 2.62
N ARG A 349 -3.15 24.28 2.14
CA ARG A 349 -2.26 23.99 1.00
C ARG A 349 -0.83 23.92 1.49
N PRO A 350 -0.04 22.91 1.08
CA PRO A 350 1.40 22.88 1.37
C PRO A 350 2.08 24.17 0.95
N GLY A 351 3.00 24.64 1.78
CA GLY A 351 3.71 25.91 1.57
C GLY A 351 3.06 27.14 2.19
N LEU A 352 1.80 27.06 2.69
CA LEU A 352 1.19 28.19 3.41
C LEU A 352 1.89 28.41 4.76
N SER A 353 2.16 29.67 5.09
CA SER A 353 2.61 30.09 6.41
C SER A 353 1.46 30.05 7.42
N VAL A 354 1.74 29.60 8.62
CA VAL A 354 0.76 29.50 9.70
C VAL A 354 1.37 29.93 11.02
N GLY A 355 0.56 30.58 11.87
CA GLY A 355 0.89 30.81 13.26
C GLY A 355 0.36 29.68 14.13
N VAL A 356 1.16 29.19 15.05
CA VAL A 356 0.86 28.03 15.91
C VAL A 356 0.90 28.43 17.37
N LYS A 357 -0.14 28.03 18.14
CA LYS A 357 -0.20 28.19 19.59
C LYS A 357 -0.56 26.87 20.26
N VAL A 358 0.32 26.38 21.11
CA VAL A 358 0.14 25.13 21.86
C VAL A 358 -0.44 25.42 23.25
N ASP A 359 -1.54 24.77 23.61
CA ASP A 359 -2.09 24.87 24.98
C ASP A 359 -1.33 23.91 25.93
N LEU A 360 -0.45 24.45 26.72
CA LEU A 360 0.35 23.72 27.71
C LEU A 360 -0.47 23.06 28.83
N LYS A 361 -1.73 23.49 29.03
CA LYS A 361 -2.65 22.89 30.04
C LYS A 361 -3.46 21.74 29.49
N SER A 362 -3.46 21.52 28.14
CA SER A 362 -4.12 20.37 27.54
C SER A 362 -3.41 19.06 27.94
N ARG A 363 -4.15 17.96 27.98
CA ARG A 363 -3.58 16.65 28.29
C ARG A 363 -2.56 16.27 27.21
N GLY A 364 -1.30 16.07 27.61
CA GLY A 364 -0.22 15.59 26.79
C GLY A 364 0.36 14.29 27.33
N GLY A 365 1.07 13.57 26.45
CA GLY A 365 1.84 12.37 26.80
C GLY A 365 3.30 12.69 27.12
N LEU A 366 4.21 11.98 26.45
CA LEU A 366 5.66 12.10 26.63
C LEU A 366 6.16 13.48 26.23
N ASN A 367 7.13 14.01 26.99
CA ASN A 367 7.86 15.23 26.62
C ASN A 367 8.93 14.93 25.55
N PHE A 368 9.64 15.95 25.07
CA PHE A 368 10.68 15.82 24.05
C PHE A 368 11.78 14.83 24.45
N ALA A 369 12.27 14.89 25.70
CA ALA A 369 13.34 14.00 26.17
C ALA A 369 12.84 12.55 26.37
N GLU A 370 11.64 12.37 26.89
CA GLU A 370 11.01 11.05 27.06
C GLU A 370 10.66 10.41 25.71
N ALA A 371 10.24 11.21 24.74
CA ALA A 371 9.92 10.72 23.38
C ALA A 371 11.18 10.22 22.63
N ALA A 372 12.35 10.79 22.96
CA ALA A 372 13.62 10.34 22.38
C ALA A 372 14.13 9.01 22.99
N THR A 373 13.74 8.68 24.22
CA THR A 373 14.19 7.49 24.96
C THR A 373 13.12 6.40 25.11
N GLY A 374 11.87 6.70 24.73
CA GLY A 374 10.73 5.78 24.83
C GLY A 374 10.88 4.54 23.95
N PRO A 375 10.23 3.40 24.32
CA PRO A 375 10.21 2.21 23.48
C PRO A 375 9.62 2.57 22.11
N VAL A 376 10.23 2.04 21.05
CA VAL A 376 9.71 2.16 19.68
C VAL A 376 8.27 1.61 19.69
N VAL A 377 7.30 2.51 19.74
CA VAL A 377 5.90 2.12 19.54
C VAL A 377 5.82 1.67 18.11
N ALA A 378 5.74 0.34 17.92
CA ALA A 378 5.53 -0.25 16.62
C ALA A 378 4.35 0.48 15.96
N ALA A 379 4.61 1.07 14.82
CA ALA A 379 3.59 1.76 14.02
C ALA A 379 2.37 0.84 13.93
N VAL A 380 1.23 1.32 14.41
CA VAL A 380 -0.05 0.64 14.22
C VAL A 380 -0.17 0.41 12.72
N ALA A 381 -0.05 -0.86 12.32
CA ALA A 381 -0.21 -1.28 10.95
C ALA A 381 -1.52 -0.69 10.43
N ALA A 382 -1.44 0.05 9.37
CA ALA A 382 -2.62 0.49 8.62
C ALA A 382 -3.47 -0.76 8.33
N PRO A 383 -4.81 -0.71 8.50
CA PRO A 383 -5.67 -1.85 8.22
C PRO A 383 -5.45 -2.26 6.76
N GLY A 384 -5.03 -3.52 6.59
CA GLY A 384 -4.64 -4.08 5.30
C GLY A 384 -5.69 -3.86 4.24
N VAL A 385 -5.25 -3.32 3.13
CA VAL A 385 -5.94 -3.47 1.84
C VAL A 385 -5.85 -4.94 1.50
N ALA A 386 -6.96 -5.66 1.64
CA ALA A 386 -7.11 -7.02 1.14
C ALA A 386 -6.98 -6.98 -0.38
N VAL A 387 -5.84 -7.44 -0.87
CA VAL A 387 -5.66 -7.79 -2.28
C VAL A 387 -6.50 -9.05 -2.52
N ARG A 388 -7.56 -8.91 -3.31
CA ARG A 388 -8.26 -10.01 -3.99
C ARG A 388 -7.77 -10.10 -5.42
#